data_d5a4890d6916fa437b4ed0588f538319
#
_entry.id   d5a4890d6916fa437b4ed0588f538319
#
_cell.length_a   1.000
_cell.length_b   1.000
_cell.length_c   1.000
_cell.angle_alpha   90.00
_cell.angle_beta   90.00
_cell.angle_gamma   90.00
#
_symmetry.space_group_name_H-M   'P 1'
#
loop_
_entity.id
_entity.type
_entity.pdbx_description
1 polymer ?
#
loop_
_entity_poly.entity_id
_entity_poly.type
_entity_poly.pdbx_seq_one_letter_code
_entity_poly.pdbx_strand_id
1 'polypeptide(L)'
;LRIVTLNVNGIRSAAGKGFYAWLATQEADIVCLQELKAQVADMTAQMLNPPGYHGYFHYAEKRGYSGVGIYSRRQPDRIVEGLGIPDIDAEGR
;
A
#
# COMPACT_ATOMS: atom_id res chain seq x y z
N LEU A 1 -5.34 7.65 -17.83
CA LEU A 1 -5.05 7.41 -16.43
C LEU A 1 -5.98 6.34 -15.86
N ARG A 2 -5.41 5.26 -15.35
CA ARG A 2 -6.16 4.18 -14.72
C ARG A 2 -5.80 4.10 -13.23
N ILE A 3 -6.80 4.26 -12.38
CA ILE A 3 -6.64 4.18 -10.94
C ILE A 3 -7.43 2.96 -10.44
N VAL A 4 -6.76 2.12 -9.65
CA VAL A 4 -7.39 0.95 -9.02
C VAL A 4 -7.33 1.17 -7.51
N THR A 5 -8.42 0.88 -6.82
CA THR A 5 -8.46 0.88 -5.36
C THR A 5 -8.90 -0.50 -4.88
N LEU A 6 -8.23 -1.01 -3.86
CA LEU A 6 -8.45 -2.36 -3.37
C LEU A 6 -8.18 -2.48 -1.88
N ASN A 7 -9.15 -3.04 -1.16
CA ASN A 7 -8.91 -3.50 0.21
C ASN A 7 -8.23 -4.87 0.13
N VAL A 8 -6.96 -4.95 0.52
CA VAL A 8 -6.19 -6.20 0.39
C VAL A 8 -6.40 -7.16 1.56
N ASN A 9 -7.02 -6.69 2.63
CA ASN A 9 -7.28 -7.49 3.83
C ASN A 9 -6.05 -8.29 4.26
N GLY A 10 -4.93 -7.57 4.40
CA GLY A 10 -3.63 -8.15 4.70
C GLY A 10 -2.78 -8.33 3.45
N ILE A 11 -1.75 -7.48 3.28
CA ILE A 11 -0.89 -7.53 2.10
C ILE A 11 -0.10 -8.83 2.01
N ARG A 12 0.28 -9.41 3.15
CA ARG A 12 1.01 -10.69 3.19
C ARG A 12 0.12 -11.82 2.67
N SER A 13 -1.14 -11.86 3.11
CA SER A 13 -2.12 -12.83 2.65
C SER A 13 -2.41 -12.65 1.15
N ALA A 14 -2.61 -11.41 0.73
CA ALA A 14 -2.88 -11.09 -0.67
C ALA A 14 -1.71 -11.51 -1.57
N ALA A 15 -0.47 -11.28 -1.14
CA ALA A 15 0.72 -11.71 -1.87
C ALA A 15 0.73 -13.24 -2.07
N GLY A 16 0.37 -13.99 -1.03
CA GLY A 16 0.28 -15.44 -1.11
C GLY A 16 -0.84 -15.96 -2.01
N LYS A 17 -1.83 -15.13 -2.29
CA LYS A 17 -2.97 -15.47 -3.15
C LYS A 17 -2.82 -14.99 -4.59
N GLY A 18 -1.64 -14.50 -4.97
CA GLY A 18 -1.36 -14.09 -6.34
C GLY A 18 -1.68 -12.64 -6.67
N PHE A 19 -1.77 -11.78 -5.66
CA PHE A 19 -2.06 -10.35 -5.87
C PHE A 19 -1.11 -9.70 -6.87
N TYR A 20 0.20 -9.95 -6.77
CA TYR A 20 1.19 -9.28 -7.64
C TYR A 20 1.13 -9.79 -9.08
N ALA A 21 0.80 -11.05 -9.30
CA ALA A 21 0.56 -11.56 -10.64
C ALA A 21 -0.67 -10.90 -11.26
N TRP A 22 -1.73 -10.73 -10.49
CA TRP A 22 -2.93 -10.01 -10.92
C TRP A 22 -2.63 -8.54 -11.21
N LEU A 23 -1.88 -7.88 -10.32
CA LEU A 23 -1.50 -6.47 -10.47
C LEU A 23 -0.80 -6.22 -11.80
N ALA A 24 0.10 -7.11 -12.20
CA ALA A 24 0.84 -7.00 -13.45
C ALA A 24 -0.06 -6.99 -14.68
N THR A 25 -1.27 -7.55 -14.60
CA THR A 25 -2.23 -7.59 -15.70
C THR A 25 -3.13 -6.37 -15.78
N GLN A 26 -3.14 -5.50 -14.76
CA GLN A 26 -4.13 -4.42 -14.65
C GLN A 26 -3.77 -3.16 -15.43
N GLU A 27 -2.50 -2.98 -15.77
CA GLU A 27 -2.02 -1.77 -16.46
C GLU A 27 -2.44 -0.48 -15.75
N ALA A 28 -2.48 -0.51 -14.43
CA ALA A 28 -2.88 0.62 -13.62
C ALA A 28 -1.73 1.62 -13.48
N ASP A 29 -2.06 2.91 -13.50
CA ASP A 29 -1.08 3.97 -13.24
C ASP A 29 -0.91 4.18 -11.74
N ILE A 30 -2.00 4.10 -10.99
CA ILE A 30 -2.03 4.27 -9.55
C ILE A 30 -2.89 3.16 -8.93
N VAL A 31 -2.39 2.56 -7.86
CA VAL A 31 -3.11 1.54 -7.11
C VAL A 31 -3.17 1.97 -5.64
N CYS A 32 -4.37 2.17 -5.12
CA CYS A 32 -4.60 2.54 -3.73
C CYS A 32 -4.98 1.29 -2.94
N LEU A 33 -4.24 1.03 -1.86
CA LEU A 33 -4.42 -0.16 -1.04
C LEU A 33 -4.93 0.23 0.34
N GLN A 34 -5.92 -0.50 0.85
CA GLN A 34 -6.41 -0.37 2.21
C GLN A 34 -6.20 -1.68 2.97
N GLU A 35 -6.14 -1.57 4.29
CA GLU A 35 -5.99 -2.70 5.20
C GLU A 35 -4.75 -3.55 4.89
N LEU A 36 -3.59 -2.90 4.91
CA LEU A 36 -2.30 -3.59 4.75
C LEU A 36 -2.09 -4.64 5.84
N LYS A 37 -2.49 -4.33 7.06
CA LYS A 37 -2.34 -5.19 8.26
C LYS A 37 -0.90 -5.67 8.43
N ALA A 38 0.05 -4.78 8.16
CA ALA A 38 1.49 -5.07 8.22
C ALA A 38 2.25 -3.85 8.73
N GLN A 39 3.42 -4.09 9.24
CA GLN A 39 4.37 -3.08 9.67
C GLN A 39 5.58 -3.06 8.74
N VAL A 40 6.43 -2.05 8.87
CA VAL A 40 7.64 -1.94 8.04
C VAL A 40 8.44 -3.25 8.01
N ALA A 41 8.62 -3.89 9.16
CA ALA A 41 9.39 -5.11 9.27
C ALA A 41 8.78 -6.31 8.53
N ASP A 42 7.48 -6.26 8.23
CA ASP A 42 6.76 -7.33 7.53
C ASP A 42 6.86 -7.21 6.01
N MET A 43 7.34 -6.07 5.50
CA MET A 43 7.33 -5.77 4.08
C MET A 43 8.51 -6.38 3.35
N THR A 44 8.23 -7.12 2.28
CA THR A 44 9.27 -7.65 1.39
C THR A 44 9.64 -6.60 0.33
N ALA A 45 10.73 -6.82 -0.38
CA ALA A 45 11.14 -5.94 -1.48
C ALA A 45 10.03 -5.83 -2.55
N GLN A 46 9.36 -6.95 -2.86
CA GLN A 46 8.24 -6.96 -3.82
C GLN A 46 7.06 -6.14 -3.33
N MET A 47 6.76 -6.18 -2.02
CA MET A 47 5.66 -5.39 -1.44
C MET A 47 5.97 -3.90 -1.47
N LEU A 48 7.23 -3.52 -1.22
CA LEU A 48 7.64 -2.12 -1.20
C LEU A 48 7.64 -1.51 -2.60
N ASN A 49 8.20 -2.21 -3.58
CA ASN A 49 8.30 -1.73 -4.95
C ASN A 49 8.10 -2.88 -5.93
N PRO A 50 6.85 -3.22 -6.28
CA PRO A 50 6.60 -4.22 -7.32
C PRO A 50 7.20 -3.75 -8.66
N PRO A 51 7.57 -4.66 -9.57
CA PRO A 51 8.13 -4.28 -10.86
C PRO A 51 7.27 -3.23 -11.58
N GLY A 52 7.87 -2.11 -11.93
CA GLY A 52 7.19 -1.00 -12.61
C GLY A 52 6.48 -0.02 -11.71
N TYR A 53 6.51 -0.22 -10.39
CA TYR A 53 5.83 0.64 -9.43
C TYR A 53 6.75 1.16 -8.33
N HIS A 54 6.45 2.35 -7.84
CA HIS A 54 7.00 2.93 -6.63
C HIS A 54 5.95 2.82 -5.53
N GLY A 55 6.31 2.30 -4.38
CA GLY A 55 5.40 2.11 -3.26
C GLY A 55 5.57 3.17 -2.18
N TYR A 56 4.46 3.63 -1.62
CA TYR A 56 4.40 4.61 -0.53
C TYR A 56 3.36 4.13 0.48
N PHE A 57 3.73 4.08 1.77
CA PHE A 57 2.90 3.43 2.77
C PHE A 57 2.79 4.30 4.02
N HIS A 58 1.63 4.21 4.66
CA HIS A 58 1.38 4.77 5.97
C HIS A 58 0.82 3.66 6.86
N TYR A 59 1.60 3.26 7.86
CA TYR A 59 1.26 2.13 8.72
C TYR A 59 0.52 2.60 9.96
N ALA A 60 -0.40 1.75 10.46
CA ALA A 60 -0.98 1.97 11.78
C ALA A 60 0.06 1.66 12.86
N GLU A 61 -0.08 2.28 14.03
CA GLU A 61 0.77 1.96 15.18
C GLU A 61 0.47 0.58 15.73
N LYS A 62 -0.80 0.17 15.68
CA LYS A 62 -1.24 -1.15 16.12
C LYS A 62 -0.86 -2.21 15.11
N ARG A 63 -0.18 -3.26 15.55
CA ARG A 63 0.23 -4.38 14.68
C ARG A 63 -0.97 -5.13 14.12
N GLY A 64 -0.85 -5.55 12.85
CA GLY A 64 -1.89 -6.33 12.17
C GLY A 64 -3.19 -5.57 11.94
N TYR A 65 -3.16 -4.24 11.97
CA TYR A 65 -4.33 -3.39 11.92
C TYR A 65 -4.18 -2.32 10.84
N SER A 66 -5.24 -2.09 10.06
CA SER A 66 -5.33 -1.00 9.08
C SER A 66 -4.08 -0.84 8.22
N GLY A 67 -3.61 0.39 8.00
CA GLY A 67 -2.50 0.71 7.12
C GLY A 67 -2.95 0.91 5.68
N VAL A 68 -2.41 1.92 5.01
CA VAL A 68 -2.73 2.23 3.63
C VAL A 68 -1.47 2.34 2.80
N GLY A 69 -1.60 2.10 1.50
CA GLY A 69 -0.48 2.23 0.58
C GLY A 69 -0.93 2.68 -0.79
N ILE A 70 0.03 3.21 -1.54
CA ILE A 70 -0.16 3.60 -2.92
C ILE A 70 1.02 3.05 -3.72
N TYR A 71 0.70 2.38 -4.83
CA TYR A 71 1.67 2.07 -5.87
C TYR A 71 1.44 3.06 -7.01
N SER A 72 2.51 3.66 -7.50
CA SER A 72 2.46 4.58 -8.63
C SER A 72 3.56 4.24 -9.63
N ARG A 73 3.24 4.31 -10.92
CA ARG A 73 4.24 4.11 -11.98
C ARG A 73 5.21 5.29 -12.06
N ARG A 74 4.77 6.47 -11.67
CA ARG A 74 5.58 7.68 -11.62
C ARG A 74 5.93 8.03 -10.18
N GLN A 75 7.10 8.62 -9.98
CA GLN A 75 7.40 9.22 -8.69
C GLN A 75 6.51 10.45 -8.50
N PRO A 76 5.81 10.58 -7.35
CA PRO A 76 5.04 11.77 -7.06
C PRO A 76 5.96 12.97 -6.81
N ASP A 77 5.46 14.17 -7.09
CA ASP A 77 6.20 15.40 -6.80
C ASP A 77 6.30 15.65 -5.30
N ARG A 78 5.29 15.19 -4.54
CA ARG A 78 5.22 15.40 -3.11
C ARG A 78 4.44 14.27 -2.43
N ILE A 79 4.91 13.87 -1.25
CA ILE A 79 4.26 12.87 -0.40
C ILE A 79 3.98 13.51 0.95
N VAL A 80 2.73 13.38 1.42
CA VAL A 80 2.35 13.79 2.77
C VAL A 80 1.70 12.58 3.44
N GLU A 81 2.27 12.15 4.57
CA GLU A 81 1.72 11.07 5.39
C GLU A 81 1.00 11.68 6.57
N GLY A 82 -0.27 11.25 6.77
CA GLY A 82 -1.07 11.72 7.88
C GLY A 82 -1.69 13.09 7.65
N LEU A 83 -2.57 13.46 8.56
CA LEU A 83 -3.31 14.71 8.54
C LEU A 83 -2.78 15.73 9.55
N GLY A 84 -1.82 15.34 10.39
CA GLY A 84 -1.35 16.14 11.51
C GLY A 84 -2.23 16.00 12.75
N ILE A 85 -3.12 15.02 12.79
CA ILE A 85 -3.99 14.71 13.92
C ILE A 85 -3.56 13.37 14.49
N PRO A 86 -2.85 13.33 15.65
CA PRO A 86 -2.22 12.10 16.14
C PRO A 86 -3.15 10.89 16.27
N ASP A 87 -4.36 11.09 16.77
CA ASP A 87 -5.31 9.98 16.95
C ASP A 87 -5.76 9.34 15.64
N ILE A 88 -5.88 10.15 14.59
CA ILE A 88 -6.24 9.66 13.25
C ILE A 88 -5.01 9.04 12.57
N ASP A 89 -3.86 9.70 12.68
CA ASP A 89 -2.63 9.26 12.02
C ASP A 89 -2.15 7.91 12.56
N ALA A 90 -2.34 7.66 13.87
CA ALA A 90 -2.00 6.40 14.49
C ALA A 90 -2.81 5.21 13.96
N GLU A 91 -3.95 5.47 13.34
CA GLU A 91 -4.82 4.44 12.74
C GLU A 91 -4.29 3.92 11.39
N GLY A 92 -3.30 4.58 10.78
CA GLY A 92 -2.75 4.16 9.49
C GLY A 92 -3.74 4.31 8.34
N ARG A 93 -4.30 5.47 8.23
CA ARG A 93 -5.30 5.75 7.20
C ARG A 93 -4.91 6.94 6.32
#